data_ed5bf79554c01d363a7549120cd93576
#
_entry.id   ed5bf79554c01d363a7549120cd93576
#
_cell.length_a   1.000
_cell.length_b   1.000
_cell.length_c   1.000
_cell.angle_alpha   90.00
_cell.angle_beta   90.00
_cell.angle_gamma   90.00
#
_symmetry.space_group_name_H-M   'P 1'
#
loop_
_entity.id
_entity.type
_entity.pdbx_description
1 polymer ?
#
loop_
_entity_poly.entity_id
_entity_poly.type
_entity_poly.pdbx_seq_one_letter_code
_entity_poly.pdbx_strand_id
1 'polypeptide(L)'
;FTLTTLMTLLLGAFALLRLSQANDQLGAMASNDIPSVQHLGEARSQLGEFRTYELAQLTMLDQPDKVADYNKRMDATAKAVRDELAAYAALPAQDKERELYRAASAQVDRYFAANKAMRDAVAAGDGIMAQQISDEQSRPARRELFDALKALGAHIAGLMDARIADANATHRASMIAIIGCIVLLSLLAAALATVISRAVTGPLGKAVQAIQAVARGDLSVSTRATSNDEAGQMLSATAEMTAMLRRFSEQTQLMAQMHAGPDISHRIPEDFPGVYGQLASGINTVIFEHLDAIRDAIDVLNQYAVGNLAPDARRLPGSRAILHESMDAAKSSLLAINTQIQQLAAAAAAGDFSQRGDAQRFQ
;
A
#
# COMPACT_ATOMS: atom_id res chain seq x y z
N PHE A 1 -6.66 -2.47 -0.20
CA PHE A 1 -6.37 -1.10 -0.63
C PHE A 1 -7.41 -0.10 -0.12
N THR A 2 -8.71 -0.30 -0.41
CA THR A 2 -9.80 0.61 0.02
C THR A 2 -9.86 0.82 1.53
N LEU A 3 -9.67 -0.23 2.34
CA LEU A 3 -9.69 -0.14 3.79
C LEU A 3 -8.55 0.73 4.34
N THR A 4 -7.34 0.53 3.87
CA THR A 4 -6.15 1.31 4.30
C THR A 4 -6.30 2.77 3.89
N THR A 5 -6.79 3.04 2.68
CA THR A 5 -7.05 4.41 2.19
C THR A 5 -8.12 5.10 3.04
N LEU A 6 -9.22 4.41 3.35
CA LEU A 6 -10.28 4.96 4.20
C LEU A 6 -9.76 5.30 5.60
N MET A 7 -8.98 4.42 6.22
CA MET A 7 -8.41 4.66 7.54
C MET A 7 -7.41 5.82 7.54
N THR A 8 -6.61 5.98 6.48
CA THR A 8 -5.71 7.12 6.33
C THR A 8 -6.48 8.44 6.20
N LEU A 9 -7.58 8.45 5.44
CA LEU A 9 -8.47 9.62 5.33
C LEU A 9 -9.12 9.99 6.67
N LEU A 10 -9.60 9.00 7.43
CA LEU A 10 -10.17 9.21 8.76
C LEU A 10 -9.12 9.79 9.73
N LEU A 11 -7.90 9.27 9.71
CA LEU A 11 -6.80 9.81 10.52
C LEU A 11 -6.48 11.26 10.14
N GLY A 12 -6.44 11.57 8.84
CA GLY A 12 -6.24 12.93 8.34
C GLY A 12 -7.34 13.88 8.79
N ALA A 13 -8.61 13.47 8.67
CA ALA A 13 -9.76 14.25 9.14
C ALA A 13 -9.72 14.48 10.67
N PHE A 14 -9.38 13.46 11.46
CA PHE A 14 -9.21 13.59 12.90
C PHE A 14 -8.08 14.58 13.25
N ALA A 15 -6.93 14.51 12.58
CA ALA A 15 -5.82 15.41 12.82
C ALA A 15 -6.19 16.88 12.48
N LEU A 16 -6.92 17.10 11.38
CA LEU A 16 -7.41 18.45 11.01
C LEU A 16 -8.39 19.02 12.04
N LEU A 17 -9.33 18.20 12.54
CA LEU A 17 -10.26 18.63 13.60
C LEU A 17 -9.52 19.01 14.88
N ARG A 18 -8.50 18.26 15.27
CA ARG A 18 -7.69 18.57 16.47
C ARG A 18 -6.86 19.83 16.28
N LEU A 19 -6.31 20.04 15.08
CA LEU A 19 -5.59 21.28 14.75
C LEU A 19 -6.50 22.50 14.78
N SER A 20 -7.71 22.39 14.25
CA SER A 20 -8.72 23.45 14.31
C SER A 20 -9.05 23.82 15.77
N GLN A 21 -9.34 22.83 16.63
CA GLN A 21 -9.61 23.06 18.05
C GLN A 21 -8.45 23.76 18.78
N ALA A 22 -7.21 23.36 18.49
CA ALA A 22 -6.03 24.00 19.06
C ALA A 22 -5.91 25.47 18.60
N ASN A 23 -6.16 25.74 17.32
CA ASN A 23 -6.16 27.09 16.77
C ASN A 23 -7.25 27.99 17.38
N ASP A 24 -8.45 27.44 17.60
CA ASP A 24 -9.55 28.17 18.24
C ASP A 24 -9.21 28.54 19.70
N GLN A 25 -8.56 27.64 20.45
CA GLN A 25 -8.08 27.92 21.81
C GLN A 25 -7.01 29.02 21.82
N LEU A 26 -6.04 28.96 20.90
CA LEU A 26 -5.04 30.01 20.74
C LEU A 26 -5.68 31.37 20.35
N GLY A 27 -6.65 31.32 19.45
CA GLY A 27 -7.43 32.50 19.06
C GLY A 27 -8.16 33.17 20.25
N ALA A 28 -8.80 32.37 21.10
CA ALA A 28 -9.47 32.84 22.31
C ALA A 28 -8.48 33.46 23.31
N MET A 29 -7.32 32.85 23.53
CA MET A 29 -6.27 33.42 24.39
C MET A 29 -5.75 34.76 23.83
N ALA A 30 -5.48 34.82 22.53
CA ALA A 30 -4.94 36.02 21.89
C ALA A 30 -5.96 37.21 21.86
N SER A 31 -7.24 36.91 21.66
CA SER A 31 -8.28 37.95 21.51
C SER A 31 -8.95 38.34 22.82
N ASN A 32 -8.85 37.54 23.87
CA ASN A 32 -9.51 37.81 25.15
C ASN A 32 -8.55 37.81 26.35
N ASP A 33 -7.83 36.69 26.60
CA ASP A 33 -7.09 36.54 27.87
C ASP A 33 -5.88 37.50 27.97
N ILE A 34 -5.11 37.61 26.88
CA ILE A 34 -3.94 38.50 26.85
C ILE A 34 -4.38 39.98 26.95
N PRO A 35 -5.34 40.48 26.15
CA PRO A 35 -5.86 41.84 26.31
C PRO A 35 -6.43 42.12 27.72
N SER A 36 -7.13 41.15 28.33
CA SER A 36 -7.64 41.27 29.70
C SER A 36 -6.54 41.58 30.71
N VAL A 37 -5.43 40.81 30.66
CA VAL A 37 -4.27 41.02 31.53
C VAL A 37 -3.59 42.34 31.24
N GLN A 38 -3.46 42.74 29.97
CA GLN A 38 -2.83 44.00 29.55
C GLN A 38 -3.61 45.21 30.07
N HIS A 39 -4.93 45.26 29.83
CA HIS A 39 -5.77 46.36 30.28
C HIS A 39 -5.78 46.52 31.80
N LEU A 40 -5.86 45.40 32.56
CA LEU A 40 -5.77 45.45 34.02
C LEU A 40 -4.40 45.85 34.51
N GLY A 41 -3.34 45.40 33.84
CA GLY A 41 -1.96 45.78 34.13
C GLY A 41 -1.73 47.28 33.94
N GLU A 42 -2.21 47.83 32.82
CA GLU A 42 -2.10 49.27 32.54
C GLU A 42 -2.95 50.11 33.50
N ALA A 43 -4.20 49.71 33.77
CA ALA A 43 -5.03 50.40 34.78
C ALA A 43 -4.34 50.45 36.15
N ARG A 44 -3.68 49.37 36.61
CA ARG A 44 -2.91 49.32 37.85
C ARG A 44 -1.67 50.21 37.81
N SER A 45 -0.97 50.31 36.69
CA SER A 45 0.16 51.20 36.48
C SER A 45 -0.26 52.64 36.61
N GLN A 46 -1.33 53.04 35.89
CA GLN A 46 -1.91 54.39 35.95
C GLN A 46 -2.39 54.77 37.35
N LEU A 47 -2.99 53.84 38.10
CA LEU A 47 -3.37 54.03 39.49
C LEU A 47 -2.14 54.24 40.41
N GLY A 48 -1.01 53.62 40.11
CA GLY A 48 0.26 53.89 40.79
C GLY A 48 0.77 55.31 40.55
N GLU A 49 0.74 55.77 39.29
CA GLU A 49 1.10 57.15 38.93
C GLU A 49 0.15 58.16 39.58
N PHE A 50 -1.16 57.90 39.50
CA PHE A 50 -2.17 58.72 40.15
C PHE A 50 -1.84 58.91 41.64
N ARG A 51 -1.51 57.88 42.37
CA ARG A 51 -1.11 57.96 43.79
C ARG A 51 0.17 58.80 44.00
N THR A 52 1.12 58.68 43.07
CA THR A 52 2.37 59.46 43.13
C THR A 52 2.07 60.93 43.02
N TYR A 53 1.19 61.32 42.08
CA TYR A 53 0.77 62.73 41.93
C TYR A 53 -0.06 63.20 43.09
N GLU A 54 -0.94 62.38 43.67
CA GLU A 54 -1.72 62.66 44.86
C GLU A 54 -0.80 63.04 46.07
N LEU A 55 0.22 62.23 46.32
CA LEU A 55 1.17 62.45 47.39
C LEU A 55 2.08 63.66 47.11
N ALA A 56 2.56 63.76 45.87
CA ALA A 56 3.37 64.92 45.49
C ALA A 56 2.62 66.24 45.64
N GLN A 57 1.33 66.28 45.33
CA GLN A 57 0.49 67.47 45.52
C GLN A 57 0.45 67.92 47.00
N LEU A 58 0.29 66.95 47.93
CA LEU A 58 0.26 67.22 49.37
C LEU A 58 1.58 67.83 49.93
N THR A 59 2.71 67.54 49.23
CA THR A 59 4.03 68.12 49.62
C THR A 59 4.31 69.49 49.01
N MET A 60 3.46 70.01 48.11
CA MET A 60 3.66 71.21 47.33
C MET A 60 2.50 72.24 47.52
N LEU A 61 1.81 72.21 48.67
CA LEU A 61 0.62 73.03 48.95
C LEU A 61 0.90 74.53 48.90
N ASP A 62 2.14 74.95 49.12
CA ASP A 62 2.64 76.29 49.01
C ASP A 62 2.94 76.74 47.57
N GLN A 63 2.82 75.92 46.58
CA GLN A 63 3.15 76.16 45.18
C GLN A 63 1.93 75.95 44.27
N PRO A 64 1.04 76.95 44.11
CA PRO A 64 -0.21 76.76 43.36
C PRO A 64 -0.06 76.24 41.94
N ASP A 65 0.99 76.66 41.22
CA ASP A 65 1.24 76.25 39.87
C ASP A 65 1.54 74.69 39.79
N LYS A 66 2.28 74.21 40.80
CA LYS A 66 2.56 72.74 40.89
C LYS A 66 1.32 71.99 41.32
N VAL A 67 0.53 72.45 42.21
CA VAL A 67 -0.78 71.90 42.58
C VAL A 67 -1.66 71.78 41.37
N ALA A 68 -1.74 72.84 40.52
CA ALA A 68 -2.51 72.80 39.27
C ALA A 68 -1.95 71.77 38.26
N ASP A 69 -0.62 71.63 38.12
CA ASP A 69 0.00 70.63 37.26
C ASP A 69 -0.30 69.23 37.74
N TYR A 70 -0.18 68.96 39.06
CA TYR A 70 -0.52 67.62 39.59
C TYR A 70 -2.01 67.29 39.43
N ASN A 71 -2.92 68.29 39.59
CA ASN A 71 -4.34 68.06 39.30
C ASN A 71 -4.57 67.64 37.85
N LYS A 72 -3.93 68.33 36.89
CA LYS A 72 -4.03 67.98 35.47
C LYS A 72 -3.51 66.54 35.17
N ARG A 73 -2.38 66.17 35.80
CA ARG A 73 -1.81 64.83 35.66
C ARG A 73 -2.72 63.74 36.27
N MET A 74 -3.29 64.03 37.46
CA MET A 74 -4.26 63.13 38.10
C MET A 74 -5.53 62.97 37.27
N ASP A 75 -6.04 64.01 36.64
CA ASP A 75 -7.20 63.94 35.75
C ASP A 75 -6.89 63.13 34.50
N ALA A 76 -5.71 63.26 33.92
CA ALA A 76 -5.25 62.45 32.78
C ALA A 76 -5.11 60.98 33.13
N THR A 77 -4.47 60.66 34.26
CA THR A 77 -4.31 59.26 34.71
C THR A 77 -5.64 58.66 35.13
N ALA A 78 -6.55 59.43 35.79
CA ALA A 78 -7.90 58.95 36.12
C ALA A 78 -8.73 58.61 34.87
N LYS A 79 -8.58 59.44 33.82
CA LYS A 79 -9.19 59.13 32.53
C LYS A 79 -8.61 57.86 31.92
N ALA A 80 -7.27 57.73 31.87
CA ALA A 80 -6.60 56.54 31.35
C ALA A 80 -7.04 55.27 32.09
N VAL A 81 -7.15 55.27 33.43
CA VAL A 81 -7.69 54.14 34.20
C VAL A 81 -9.10 53.76 33.76
N ARG A 82 -9.98 54.77 33.55
CA ARG A 82 -11.34 54.48 33.11
C ARG A 82 -11.39 53.94 31.68
N ASP A 83 -10.56 54.51 30.80
CA ASP A 83 -10.46 54.04 29.41
C ASP A 83 -9.97 52.57 29.36
N GLU A 84 -8.95 52.19 30.14
CA GLU A 84 -8.45 50.83 30.23
C GLU A 84 -9.50 49.86 30.82
N LEU A 85 -10.18 50.27 31.89
CA LEU A 85 -11.26 49.44 32.47
C LEU A 85 -12.48 49.32 31.56
N ALA A 86 -12.78 50.33 30.75
CA ALA A 86 -13.84 50.28 29.75
C ALA A 86 -13.43 49.30 28.58
N ALA A 87 -12.18 49.38 28.14
CA ALA A 87 -11.65 48.44 27.15
C ALA A 87 -11.70 46.99 27.66
N TYR A 88 -11.31 46.78 28.93
CA TYR A 88 -11.45 45.49 29.58
C TYR A 88 -12.92 44.99 29.62
N ALA A 89 -13.86 45.87 29.98
CA ALA A 89 -15.29 45.53 30.08
C ALA A 89 -15.93 45.16 28.74
N ALA A 90 -15.33 45.60 27.63
CA ALA A 90 -15.77 45.24 26.27
C ALA A 90 -15.36 43.82 25.86
N LEU A 91 -14.42 43.19 26.57
CA LEU A 91 -13.99 41.84 26.31
C LEU A 91 -15.03 40.80 26.80
N PRO A 92 -15.10 39.65 26.16
CA PRO A 92 -15.96 38.57 26.63
C PRO A 92 -15.59 38.10 28.04
N ALA A 93 -16.52 38.07 28.96
CA ALA A 93 -16.30 37.73 30.35
C ALA A 93 -17.36 36.74 30.89
N GLN A 94 -16.97 35.88 31.83
CA GLN A 94 -17.85 34.99 32.56
C GLN A 94 -18.59 35.76 33.69
N ASP A 95 -19.66 35.15 34.24
CA ASP A 95 -20.46 35.84 35.28
C ASP A 95 -19.63 36.21 36.52
N LYS A 96 -18.76 35.34 36.97
CA LYS A 96 -17.87 35.62 38.11
C LYS A 96 -16.87 36.74 37.81
N GLU A 97 -16.33 36.77 36.61
CA GLU A 97 -15.41 37.82 36.15
C GLU A 97 -16.14 39.16 36.10
N ARG A 98 -17.38 39.22 35.57
CA ARG A 98 -18.22 40.41 35.57
C ARG A 98 -18.55 40.90 36.97
N GLU A 99 -18.79 40.00 37.93
CA GLU A 99 -19.01 40.37 39.34
C GLU A 99 -17.74 41.03 39.93
N LEU A 100 -16.57 40.42 39.76
CA LEU A 100 -15.30 40.94 40.25
C LEU A 100 -14.95 42.28 39.60
N TYR A 101 -15.20 42.41 38.29
CA TYR A 101 -15.01 43.69 37.60
C TYR A 101 -15.90 44.79 38.14
N ARG A 102 -17.21 44.53 38.38
CA ARG A 102 -18.11 45.52 38.99
C ARG A 102 -17.64 45.94 40.36
N ALA A 103 -17.17 45.01 41.17
CA ALA A 103 -16.59 45.31 42.48
C ALA A 103 -15.34 46.19 42.37
N ALA A 104 -14.43 45.90 41.44
CA ALA A 104 -13.24 46.70 41.19
C ALA A 104 -13.60 48.13 40.68
N SER A 105 -14.51 48.22 39.71
CA SER A 105 -14.97 49.50 39.18
C SER A 105 -15.61 50.40 40.23
N ALA A 106 -16.42 49.84 41.12
CA ALA A 106 -17.02 50.59 42.24
C ALA A 106 -15.94 51.15 43.21
N GLN A 107 -14.85 50.38 43.43
CA GLN A 107 -13.73 50.86 44.27
C GLN A 107 -12.89 51.96 43.56
N VAL A 108 -12.78 51.93 42.23
CA VAL A 108 -12.17 53.03 41.44
C VAL A 108 -12.93 54.30 41.66
N ASP A 109 -14.27 54.28 41.53
CA ASP A 109 -15.10 55.46 41.74
C ASP A 109 -15.00 55.96 43.18
N ARG A 110 -14.97 55.08 44.17
CA ARG A 110 -14.79 55.48 45.58
C ARG A 110 -13.44 56.12 45.84
N TYR A 111 -12.36 55.57 45.28
CA TYR A 111 -11.02 56.18 45.41
C TYR A 111 -10.93 57.51 44.75
N PHE A 112 -11.46 57.72 43.56
CA PHE A 112 -11.46 59.02 42.87
C PHE A 112 -12.35 60.03 43.55
N ALA A 113 -13.48 59.64 44.15
CA ALA A 113 -14.30 60.50 44.97
C ALA A 113 -13.57 60.99 46.22
N ALA A 114 -12.85 60.13 46.93
CA ALA A 114 -12.01 60.52 48.07
C ALA A 114 -10.87 61.45 47.68
N ASN A 115 -10.21 61.22 46.52
CA ASN A 115 -9.20 62.11 45.98
C ASN A 115 -9.81 63.49 45.62
N LYS A 116 -11.02 63.53 45.00
CA LYS A 116 -11.69 64.77 44.69
C LYS A 116 -11.94 65.57 45.97
N ALA A 117 -12.45 64.93 47.03
CA ALA A 117 -12.67 65.61 48.31
C ALA A 117 -11.36 66.20 48.91
N MET A 118 -10.24 65.41 48.79
CA MET A 118 -8.93 65.93 49.19
C MET A 118 -8.49 67.16 48.37
N ARG A 119 -8.65 67.11 47.04
CA ARG A 119 -8.31 68.21 46.13
C ARG A 119 -9.17 69.44 46.40
N ASP A 120 -10.45 69.28 46.74
CA ASP A 120 -11.34 70.36 47.12
C ASP A 120 -10.85 71.02 48.40
N ALA A 121 -10.36 70.26 49.41
CA ALA A 121 -9.74 70.83 50.63
C ALA A 121 -8.43 71.61 50.32
N VAL A 122 -7.58 71.09 49.42
CA VAL A 122 -6.38 71.79 48.93
C VAL A 122 -6.75 73.12 48.29
N ALA A 123 -7.77 73.16 47.45
CA ALA A 123 -8.25 74.36 46.76
C ALA A 123 -8.82 75.39 47.75
N ALA A 124 -9.40 74.93 48.86
CA ALA A 124 -9.86 75.81 49.97
C ALA A 124 -8.72 76.29 50.86
N GLY A 125 -7.47 75.90 50.64
CA GLY A 125 -6.30 76.26 51.44
C GLY A 125 -6.19 75.48 52.76
N ASP A 126 -7.02 74.43 52.95
CA ASP A 126 -7.00 73.59 54.16
C ASP A 126 -6.12 72.35 53.97
N GLY A 127 -4.80 72.54 54.11
CA GLY A 127 -3.83 71.42 53.95
C GLY A 127 -3.95 70.36 55.03
N ILE A 128 -4.44 70.71 56.24
CA ILE A 128 -4.63 69.77 57.36
C ILE A 128 -5.81 68.80 56.98
N MET A 129 -6.92 69.39 56.54
CA MET A 129 -8.08 68.64 56.10
C MET A 129 -7.73 67.76 54.89
N ALA A 130 -6.98 68.28 53.92
CA ALA A 130 -6.50 67.53 52.77
C ALA A 130 -5.66 66.27 53.21
N GLN A 131 -4.75 66.46 54.12
CA GLN A 131 -3.92 65.37 54.69
C GLN A 131 -4.79 64.33 55.43
N GLN A 132 -5.75 64.80 56.24
CA GLN A 132 -6.69 63.89 56.92
C GLN A 132 -7.52 63.07 55.97
N ILE A 133 -8.11 63.70 54.92
CA ILE A 133 -8.85 62.97 53.85
C ILE A 133 -7.96 61.96 53.14
N SER A 134 -6.71 62.31 52.82
CA SER A 134 -5.76 61.42 52.21
C SER A 134 -5.52 60.16 53.10
N ASP A 135 -5.36 60.34 54.39
CA ASP A 135 -5.03 59.28 55.32
C ASP A 135 -6.25 58.41 55.70
N GLU A 136 -7.41 59.05 55.93
CA GLU A 136 -8.61 58.35 56.44
C GLU A 136 -9.56 57.88 55.35
N GLN A 137 -9.54 58.45 54.14
CA GLN A 137 -10.44 58.11 53.04
C GLN A 137 -9.70 57.59 51.81
N SER A 138 -8.74 58.35 51.23
CA SER A 138 -8.04 57.95 50.00
C SER A 138 -7.22 56.69 50.18
N ARG A 139 -6.43 56.58 51.28
CA ARG A 139 -5.57 55.46 51.53
C ARG A 139 -6.34 54.15 51.74
N PRO A 140 -7.42 54.07 52.54
CA PRO A 140 -8.27 52.90 52.65
C PRO A 140 -8.94 52.52 51.30
N ALA A 141 -9.58 53.49 50.62
CA ALA A 141 -10.23 53.27 49.34
C ALA A 141 -9.26 52.69 48.29
N ARG A 142 -8.02 53.19 48.26
CA ARG A 142 -6.97 52.68 47.40
C ARG A 142 -6.61 51.22 47.75
N ARG A 143 -6.52 50.86 49.04
CA ARG A 143 -6.23 49.48 49.47
C ARG A 143 -7.34 48.54 48.99
N GLU A 144 -8.62 48.91 49.27
CA GLU A 144 -9.76 48.12 48.82
C GLU A 144 -9.81 47.97 47.30
N LEU A 145 -9.48 49.04 46.55
CA LEU A 145 -9.37 49.00 45.09
C LEU A 145 -8.29 47.99 44.63
N PHE A 146 -7.07 48.08 45.21
CA PHE A 146 -5.99 47.17 44.82
C PHE A 146 -6.27 45.73 45.19
N ASP A 147 -6.98 45.48 46.31
CA ASP A 147 -7.42 44.12 46.68
C ASP A 147 -8.48 43.62 45.72
N ALA A 148 -9.42 44.42 45.26
CA ALA A 148 -10.40 44.08 44.25
C ALA A 148 -9.76 43.78 42.88
N LEU A 149 -8.83 44.63 42.43
CA LEU A 149 -8.07 44.37 41.18
C LEU A 149 -7.18 43.16 41.29
N LYS A 150 -6.62 42.86 42.46
CA LYS A 150 -5.86 41.64 42.70
C LYS A 150 -6.74 40.39 42.60
N ALA A 151 -7.94 40.46 43.21
CA ALA A 151 -8.90 39.33 43.13
C ALA A 151 -9.35 39.09 41.69
N LEU A 152 -9.64 40.14 40.89
CA LEU A 152 -9.95 40.02 39.47
C LEU A 152 -8.78 39.44 38.68
N GLY A 153 -7.57 39.97 38.86
CA GLY A 153 -6.36 39.48 38.20
C GLY A 153 -6.05 38.02 38.54
N ALA A 154 -6.22 37.62 39.81
CA ALA A 154 -6.02 36.20 40.21
C ALA A 154 -7.05 35.27 39.60
N HIS A 155 -8.29 35.73 39.44
CA HIS A 155 -9.34 34.95 38.74
C HIS A 155 -8.98 34.73 37.27
N ILE A 156 -8.56 35.78 36.55
CA ILE A 156 -8.13 35.68 35.14
C ILE A 156 -6.92 34.77 35.01
N ALA A 157 -5.91 34.91 35.87
CA ALA A 157 -4.75 34.03 35.86
C ALA A 157 -5.16 32.56 36.06
N GLY A 158 -6.09 32.26 37.00
CA GLY A 158 -6.62 30.93 37.22
C GLY A 158 -7.37 30.37 36.00
N LEU A 159 -8.12 31.21 35.28
CA LEU A 159 -8.78 30.81 34.02
C LEU A 159 -7.74 30.48 32.92
N MET A 160 -6.69 31.28 32.80
CA MET A 160 -5.61 31.04 31.84
C MET A 160 -4.88 29.74 32.18
N ASP A 161 -4.53 29.50 33.43
CA ASP A 161 -3.89 28.27 33.88
C ASP A 161 -4.75 27.02 33.57
N ALA A 162 -6.06 27.10 33.83
CA ALA A 162 -7.00 26.05 33.54
C ALA A 162 -7.08 25.76 32.03
N ARG A 163 -7.11 26.79 31.19
CA ARG A 163 -7.11 26.64 29.72
C ARG A 163 -5.81 26.04 29.21
N ILE A 164 -4.66 26.47 29.74
CA ILE A 164 -3.35 25.91 29.39
C ILE A 164 -3.29 24.43 29.80
N ALA A 165 -3.78 24.08 30.98
CA ALA A 165 -3.81 22.69 31.44
C ALA A 165 -4.70 21.82 30.56
N ASP A 166 -5.90 22.30 30.19
CA ASP A 166 -6.82 21.61 29.27
C ASP A 166 -6.23 21.45 27.87
N ALA A 167 -5.62 22.52 27.31
CA ALA A 167 -4.93 22.47 26.04
C ALA A 167 -3.80 21.42 26.02
N ASN A 168 -2.99 21.38 27.09
CA ASN A 168 -1.91 20.40 27.25
C ASN A 168 -2.45 18.95 27.37
N ALA A 169 -3.53 18.76 28.14
CA ALA A 169 -4.18 17.44 28.26
C ALA A 169 -4.74 16.96 26.91
N THR A 170 -5.44 17.85 26.22
CA THR A 170 -6.01 17.58 24.88
C THR A 170 -4.91 17.30 23.84
N HIS A 171 -3.82 18.08 23.87
CA HIS A 171 -2.66 17.86 23.00
C HIS A 171 -2.03 16.48 23.26
N ARG A 172 -1.79 16.12 24.54
CA ARG A 172 -1.22 14.82 24.91
C ARG A 172 -2.12 13.66 24.49
N ALA A 173 -3.42 13.76 24.75
CA ALA A 173 -4.39 12.73 24.32
C ALA A 173 -4.43 12.58 22.80
N SER A 174 -4.38 13.70 22.06
CA SER A 174 -4.35 13.70 20.59
C SER A 174 -3.07 13.06 20.06
N MET A 175 -1.92 13.36 20.63
CA MET A 175 -0.63 12.75 20.28
C MET A 175 -0.65 11.23 20.48
N ILE A 176 -1.13 10.77 21.63
CA ILE A 176 -1.24 9.33 21.93
C ILE A 176 -2.18 8.65 20.94
N ALA A 177 -3.33 9.26 20.63
CA ALA A 177 -4.29 8.72 19.67
C ALA A 177 -3.70 8.63 18.26
N ILE A 178 -3.02 9.67 17.77
CA ILE A 178 -2.39 9.70 16.45
C ILE A 178 -1.28 8.65 16.36
N ILE A 179 -0.38 8.59 17.34
CA ILE A 179 0.70 7.59 17.38
C ILE A 179 0.11 6.18 17.43
N GLY A 180 -0.90 5.93 18.27
CA GLY A 180 -1.59 4.65 18.35
C GLY A 180 -2.21 4.23 17.03
N CYS A 181 -2.88 5.15 16.33
CA CYS A 181 -3.42 4.90 14.99
C CYS A 181 -2.33 4.58 13.95
N ILE A 182 -1.22 5.31 13.96
CA ILE A 182 -0.09 5.05 13.03
C ILE A 182 0.49 3.66 13.27
N VAL A 183 0.72 3.27 14.52
CA VAL A 183 1.23 1.94 14.88
C VAL A 183 0.24 0.84 14.44
N LEU A 184 -1.05 1.02 14.73
CA LEU A 184 -2.08 0.07 14.31
C LEU A 184 -2.15 -0.09 12.79
N LEU A 185 -2.13 1.02 12.05
CA LEU A 185 -2.13 1.01 10.57
C LEU A 185 -0.88 0.32 10.02
N SER A 186 0.28 0.56 10.62
CA SER A 186 1.54 -0.08 10.22
C SER A 186 1.51 -1.59 10.43
N LEU A 187 0.99 -2.05 11.57
CA LEU A 187 0.81 -3.47 11.86
C LEU A 187 -0.18 -4.13 10.91
N LEU A 188 -1.30 -3.46 10.62
CA LEU A 188 -2.29 -3.95 9.65
C LEU A 188 -1.70 -4.05 8.25
N ALA A 189 -0.94 -3.05 7.81
CA ALA A 189 -0.27 -3.06 6.50
C ALA A 189 0.76 -4.20 6.41
N ALA A 190 1.55 -4.42 7.45
CA ALA A 190 2.51 -5.53 7.51
C ALA A 190 1.81 -6.90 7.46
N ALA A 191 0.70 -7.06 8.20
CA ALA A 191 -0.11 -8.28 8.18
C ALA A 191 -0.69 -8.54 6.78
N LEU A 192 -1.28 -7.52 6.14
CA LEU A 192 -1.80 -7.62 4.77
C LEU A 192 -0.70 -7.95 3.75
N ALA A 193 0.47 -7.31 3.87
CA ALA A 193 1.61 -7.59 3.00
C ALA A 193 2.07 -9.06 3.11
N THR A 194 2.13 -9.62 4.33
CA THR A 194 2.49 -11.02 4.55
C THR A 194 1.44 -11.99 3.99
N VAL A 195 0.15 -11.68 4.15
CA VAL A 195 -0.94 -12.50 3.59
C VAL A 195 -0.89 -12.49 2.07
N ILE A 196 -0.79 -11.31 1.44
CA ILE A 196 -0.71 -11.17 -0.03
C ILE A 196 0.55 -11.87 -0.58
N SER A 197 1.70 -11.69 0.08
CA SER A 197 2.95 -12.35 -0.32
C SER A 197 2.81 -13.88 -0.30
N ARG A 198 2.21 -14.45 0.73
CA ARG A 198 2.00 -15.90 0.82
C ARG A 198 0.93 -16.41 -0.16
N ALA A 199 -0.13 -15.64 -0.39
CA ALA A 199 -1.22 -16.03 -1.26
C ALA A 199 -0.86 -15.95 -2.76
N VAL A 200 -0.02 -14.97 -3.16
CA VAL A 200 0.29 -14.72 -4.57
C VAL A 200 1.71 -15.14 -4.94
N THR A 201 2.72 -14.63 -4.22
CA THR A 201 4.13 -14.81 -4.60
C THR A 201 4.58 -16.26 -4.46
N GLY A 202 4.11 -16.97 -3.43
CA GLY A 202 4.45 -18.39 -3.21
C GLY A 202 3.99 -19.31 -4.34
N PRO A 203 2.68 -19.36 -4.68
CA PRO A 203 2.17 -20.15 -5.80
C PRO A 203 2.77 -19.77 -7.15
N LEU A 204 2.94 -18.48 -7.43
CA LEU A 204 3.56 -17.98 -8.65
C LEU A 204 5.01 -18.48 -8.80
N GLY A 205 5.79 -18.43 -7.72
CA GLY A 205 7.15 -18.94 -7.70
C GLY A 205 7.22 -20.45 -8.01
N LYS A 206 6.29 -21.24 -7.46
CA LYS A 206 6.18 -22.69 -7.75
C LYS A 206 5.84 -22.96 -9.21
N ALA A 207 4.91 -22.20 -9.79
CA ALA A 207 4.56 -22.36 -11.20
C ALA A 207 5.74 -22.02 -12.13
N VAL A 208 6.45 -20.91 -11.84
CA VAL A 208 7.66 -20.54 -12.60
C VAL A 208 8.73 -21.63 -12.51
N GLN A 209 8.99 -22.19 -11.34
CA GLN A 209 9.94 -23.29 -11.17
C GLN A 209 9.53 -24.54 -11.96
N ALA A 210 8.26 -24.89 -11.93
CA ALA A 210 7.74 -26.04 -12.68
C ALA A 210 7.86 -25.83 -14.19
N ILE A 211 7.50 -24.66 -14.71
CA ILE A 211 7.66 -24.31 -16.14
C ILE A 211 9.14 -24.37 -16.55
N GLN A 212 10.04 -23.84 -15.71
CA GLN A 212 11.48 -23.91 -15.98
C GLN A 212 12.03 -25.35 -15.95
N ALA A 213 11.51 -26.20 -15.09
CA ALA A 213 11.85 -27.65 -15.07
C ALA A 213 11.40 -28.33 -16.35
N VAL A 214 10.14 -28.11 -16.75
CA VAL A 214 9.58 -28.62 -18.02
C VAL A 214 10.40 -28.16 -19.22
N ALA A 215 10.80 -26.87 -19.25
CA ALA A 215 11.63 -26.31 -20.32
C ALA A 215 13.03 -26.99 -20.40
N ARG A 216 13.55 -27.54 -19.31
CA ARG A 216 14.79 -28.33 -19.27
C ARG A 216 14.58 -29.83 -19.50
N GLY A 217 13.33 -30.27 -19.78
CA GLY A 217 12.99 -31.67 -19.96
C GLY A 217 12.71 -32.43 -18.67
N ASP A 218 12.72 -31.81 -17.51
CA ASP A 218 12.37 -32.45 -16.24
C ASP A 218 10.84 -32.41 -16.04
N LEU A 219 10.20 -33.54 -16.30
CA LEU A 219 8.78 -33.74 -16.13
C LEU A 219 8.41 -34.40 -14.78
N SER A 220 9.38 -34.56 -13.88
CA SER A 220 9.15 -35.14 -12.55
C SER A 220 8.50 -34.17 -11.55
N VAL A 221 8.55 -32.87 -11.81
CA VAL A 221 8.02 -31.85 -10.94
C VAL A 221 6.50 -31.89 -10.89
N SER A 222 5.96 -32.08 -9.69
CA SER A 222 4.51 -32.07 -9.44
C SER A 222 4.11 -30.73 -8.81
N THR A 223 3.21 -30.02 -9.44
CA THR A 223 2.56 -28.82 -8.86
C THR A 223 1.14 -29.19 -8.41
N ARG A 224 0.79 -28.81 -7.18
CA ARG A 224 -0.56 -28.98 -6.66
C ARG A 224 -1.19 -27.62 -6.42
N ALA A 225 -2.38 -27.40 -6.95
CA ALA A 225 -3.16 -26.21 -6.63
C ALA A 225 -3.50 -26.21 -5.12
N THR A 226 -3.24 -25.08 -4.47
CA THR A 226 -3.50 -24.87 -3.04
C THR A 226 -4.63 -23.86 -2.79
N SER A 227 -5.15 -23.25 -3.85
CA SER A 227 -6.23 -22.24 -3.81
C SER A 227 -7.09 -22.36 -5.08
N ASN A 228 -8.31 -21.76 -5.03
CA ASN A 228 -9.23 -21.69 -6.16
C ASN A 228 -9.21 -20.33 -6.88
N ASP A 229 -8.21 -19.50 -6.60
CA ASP A 229 -7.98 -18.21 -7.25
C ASP A 229 -7.15 -18.35 -8.53
N GLU A 230 -6.78 -17.24 -9.14
CA GLU A 230 -6.00 -17.19 -10.39
C GLU A 230 -4.65 -17.89 -10.25
N ALA A 231 -4.03 -17.81 -9.06
CA ALA A 231 -2.76 -18.47 -8.78
C ALA A 231 -2.93 -20.00 -8.70
N GLY A 232 -4.03 -20.47 -8.10
CA GLY A 232 -4.39 -21.89 -8.08
C GLY A 232 -4.72 -22.42 -9.46
N GLN A 233 -5.47 -21.68 -10.27
CA GLN A 233 -5.77 -22.03 -11.65
C GLN A 233 -4.49 -22.17 -12.50
N MET A 234 -3.54 -21.26 -12.33
CA MET A 234 -2.26 -21.33 -13.02
C MET A 234 -1.44 -22.56 -12.60
N LEU A 235 -1.42 -22.91 -11.31
CA LEU A 235 -0.76 -24.14 -10.83
C LEU A 235 -1.43 -25.40 -11.40
N SER A 236 -2.78 -25.44 -11.47
CA SER A 236 -3.52 -26.54 -12.10
C SER A 236 -3.18 -26.69 -13.58
N ALA A 237 -3.23 -25.61 -14.34
CA ALA A 237 -2.90 -25.62 -15.75
C ALA A 237 -1.44 -26.08 -16.00
N THR A 238 -0.50 -25.66 -15.14
CA THR A 238 0.89 -26.10 -15.19
C THR A 238 1.01 -27.60 -14.90
N ALA A 239 0.25 -28.10 -13.90
CA ALA A 239 0.23 -29.52 -13.56
C ALA A 239 -0.34 -30.37 -14.71
N GLU A 240 -1.45 -29.93 -15.32
CA GLU A 240 -2.07 -30.60 -16.47
C GLU A 240 -1.13 -30.66 -17.68
N MET A 241 -0.48 -29.53 -17.99
CA MET A 241 0.54 -29.50 -19.04
C MET A 241 1.69 -30.47 -18.78
N THR A 242 2.23 -30.49 -17.57
CA THR A 242 3.33 -31.40 -17.19
C THR A 242 2.88 -32.85 -17.25
N ALA A 243 1.69 -33.19 -16.78
CA ALA A 243 1.13 -34.53 -16.82
C ALA A 243 0.91 -35.01 -18.28
N MET A 244 0.42 -34.12 -19.14
CA MET A 244 0.22 -34.42 -20.55
C MET A 244 1.56 -34.69 -21.26
N LEU A 245 2.56 -33.83 -21.07
CA LEU A 245 3.90 -34.04 -21.65
C LEU A 245 4.55 -35.31 -21.16
N ARG A 246 4.41 -35.63 -19.87
CA ARG A 246 4.90 -36.89 -19.29
C ARG A 246 4.22 -38.08 -19.94
N ARG A 247 2.89 -38.09 -20.02
CA ARG A 247 2.13 -39.17 -20.67
C ARG A 247 2.56 -39.37 -22.13
N PHE A 248 2.74 -38.27 -22.88
CA PHE A 248 3.22 -38.34 -24.26
C PHE A 248 4.63 -38.92 -24.36
N SER A 249 5.55 -38.47 -23.49
CA SER A 249 6.92 -38.99 -23.41
C SER A 249 6.94 -40.51 -23.06
N GLU A 250 6.16 -40.91 -22.04
CA GLU A 250 6.04 -42.32 -21.62
C GLU A 250 5.50 -43.20 -22.75
N GLN A 251 4.47 -42.77 -23.47
CA GLN A 251 3.89 -43.50 -24.59
C GLN A 251 4.85 -43.63 -25.79
N THR A 252 5.62 -42.57 -26.04
CA THR A 252 6.65 -42.56 -27.09
C THR A 252 7.80 -43.52 -26.73
N GLN A 253 8.25 -43.50 -25.45
CA GLN A 253 9.27 -44.47 -24.97
C GLN A 253 8.76 -45.90 -24.98
N LEU A 254 7.51 -46.15 -24.56
CA LEU A 254 6.88 -47.45 -24.59
C LEU A 254 6.82 -47.99 -26.03
N MET A 255 6.42 -47.14 -27.01
CA MET A 255 6.44 -47.52 -28.42
C MET A 255 7.85 -47.93 -28.88
N ALA A 256 8.87 -47.14 -28.53
CA ALA A 256 10.25 -47.48 -28.89
C ALA A 256 10.72 -48.80 -28.27
N GLN A 257 10.36 -49.06 -27.01
CA GLN A 257 10.69 -50.32 -26.32
C GLN A 257 9.97 -51.53 -26.93
N MET A 258 8.67 -51.43 -27.20
CA MET A 258 7.89 -52.51 -27.80
C MET A 258 8.39 -52.83 -29.20
N HIS A 259 8.70 -51.83 -30.02
CA HIS A 259 9.22 -52.02 -31.38
C HIS A 259 10.67 -52.49 -31.43
N ALA A 260 11.45 -52.35 -30.34
CA ALA A 260 12.76 -53.02 -30.20
C ALA A 260 12.65 -54.49 -29.80
N GLY A 261 11.47 -54.92 -29.36
CA GLY A 261 11.15 -56.27 -28.96
C GLY A 261 10.38 -57.09 -30.06
N PRO A 262 9.76 -58.16 -29.67
CA PRO A 262 9.00 -59.04 -30.63
C PRO A 262 7.62 -58.43 -30.97
N ASP A 263 7.09 -57.53 -30.18
CA ASP A 263 5.77 -56.91 -30.41
C ASP A 263 5.90 -55.52 -31.02
N ILE A 264 5.68 -55.46 -32.33
CA ILE A 264 5.71 -54.23 -33.12
C ILE A 264 4.31 -53.63 -33.38
N SER A 265 3.29 -54.11 -32.63
CA SER A 265 1.89 -53.68 -32.85
C SER A 265 1.48 -52.44 -32.05
N HIS A 266 2.29 -52.04 -31.05
CA HIS A 266 1.96 -50.91 -30.18
C HIS A 266 1.87 -49.60 -30.97
N ARG A 267 0.78 -48.80 -30.68
CA ARG A 267 0.56 -47.46 -31.22
C ARG A 267 0.52 -46.45 -30.08
N ILE A 268 1.03 -45.25 -30.33
CA ILE A 268 0.83 -44.14 -29.41
C ILE A 268 -0.68 -43.79 -29.44
N PRO A 269 -1.36 -43.70 -28.29
CA PRO A 269 -2.75 -43.25 -28.24
C PRO A 269 -2.94 -41.88 -28.93
N GLU A 270 -3.99 -41.75 -29.74
CA GLU A 270 -4.28 -40.51 -30.49
C GLU A 270 -5.27 -39.59 -29.75
N ASP A 271 -5.63 -39.90 -28.51
CA ASP A 271 -6.51 -39.16 -27.62
C ASP A 271 -5.86 -37.91 -26.95
N PHE A 272 -4.64 -37.58 -27.35
CA PHE A 272 -3.96 -36.38 -26.91
C PHE A 272 -4.58 -35.12 -27.51
N PRO A 273 -4.74 -34.04 -26.73
CA PRO A 273 -5.35 -32.79 -27.23
C PRO A 273 -4.45 -32.04 -28.22
N GLY A 274 -5.06 -31.42 -29.23
CA GLY A 274 -4.42 -30.49 -30.13
C GLY A 274 -3.24 -31.08 -30.92
N VAL A 275 -2.13 -30.40 -30.92
CA VAL A 275 -0.92 -30.73 -31.68
C VAL A 275 -0.29 -32.06 -31.25
N TYR A 276 -0.47 -32.46 -29.98
CA TYR A 276 0.09 -33.71 -29.49
C TYR A 276 -0.61 -34.95 -30.08
N GLY A 277 -1.92 -34.86 -30.32
CA GLY A 277 -2.66 -35.90 -31.05
C GLY A 277 -2.19 -36.02 -32.51
N GLN A 278 -1.93 -34.87 -33.15
CA GLN A 278 -1.37 -34.86 -34.52
C GLN A 278 0.02 -35.46 -34.58
N LEU A 279 0.87 -35.17 -33.57
CA LEU A 279 2.21 -35.78 -33.45
C LEU A 279 2.11 -37.30 -33.24
N ALA A 280 1.23 -37.77 -32.35
CA ALA A 280 0.99 -39.18 -32.11
C ALA A 280 0.56 -39.90 -33.38
N SER A 281 -0.43 -39.34 -34.09
CA SER A 281 -0.91 -39.91 -35.38
C SER A 281 0.17 -39.87 -36.44
N GLY A 282 0.94 -38.77 -36.55
CA GLY A 282 2.07 -38.69 -37.49
C GLY A 282 3.15 -39.73 -37.22
N ILE A 283 3.55 -39.93 -35.96
CA ILE A 283 4.52 -40.97 -35.58
C ILE A 283 3.97 -42.34 -35.92
N ASN A 284 2.73 -42.64 -35.54
CA ASN A 284 2.07 -43.88 -35.86
C ASN A 284 2.07 -44.15 -37.39
N THR A 285 1.67 -43.14 -38.16
CA THR A 285 1.62 -43.23 -39.62
C THR A 285 2.99 -43.59 -40.21
N VAL A 286 4.02 -42.82 -39.85
CA VAL A 286 5.38 -43.07 -40.37
C VAL A 286 5.86 -44.48 -40.05
N ILE A 287 5.73 -44.91 -38.80
CA ILE A 287 6.22 -46.22 -38.36
C ILE A 287 5.45 -47.35 -39.03
N PHE A 288 4.11 -47.28 -39.04
CA PHE A 288 3.29 -48.36 -39.61
C PHE A 288 3.34 -48.43 -41.13
N GLU A 289 3.51 -47.31 -41.84
CA GLU A 289 3.79 -47.33 -43.27
C GLU A 289 5.10 -48.07 -43.61
N HIS A 290 6.15 -47.89 -42.78
CA HIS A 290 7.39 -48.63 -42.97
C HIS A 290 7.26 -50.12 -42.65
N LEU A 291 6.55 -50.43 -41.53
CA LEU A 291 6.30 -51.84 -41.15
C LEU A 291 5.45 -52.57 -42.20
N ASP A 292 4.42 -51.92 -42.72
CA ASP A 292 3.57 -52.50 -43.77
C ASP A 292 4.38 -52.74 -45.07
N ALA A 293 5.24 -51.81 -45.44
CA ALA A 293 6.11 -51.99 -46.60
C ALA A 293 7.09 -53.14 -46.44
N ILE A 294 7.67 -53.32 -45.22
CA ILE A 294 8.56 -54.48 -44.93
C ILE A 294 7.77 -55.75 -44.93
N ARG A 295 6.58 -55.82 -44.34
CA ARG A 295 5.71 -56.98 -44.33
C ARG A 295 5.34 -57.40 -45.75
N ASP A 296 4.86 -56.49 -46.56
CA ASP A 296 4.54 -56.73 -47.98
C ASP A 296 5.75 -57.26 -48.72
N ALA A 297 6.95 -56.72 -48.48
CA ALA A 297 8.18 -57.27 -49.12
C ALA A 297 8.51 -58.68 -48.67
N ILE A 298 8.39 -58.97 -47.36
CA ILE A 298 8.62 -60.28 -46.81
C ILE A 298 7.60 -61.33 -47.40
N ASP A 299 6.33 -60.94 -47.49
CA ASP A 299 5.29 -61.79 -48.04
C ASP A 299 5.57 -62.16 -49.53
N VAL A 300 5.98 -61.14 -50.32
CA VAL A 300 6.39 -61.39 -51.72
C VAL A 300 7.64 -62.25 -51.82
N LEU A 301 8.66 -62.04 -50.97
CA LEU A 301 9.87 -62.86 -50.90
C LEU A 301 9.54 -64.31 -50.52
N ASN A 302 8.61 -64.51 -49.57
CA ASN A 302 8.15 -65.89 -49.22
C ASN A 302 7.49 -66.58 -50.42
N GLN A 303 6.73 -65.82 -51.25
CA GLN A 303 6.18 -66.42 -52.51
C GLN A 303 7.31 -66.79 -53.48
N TYR A 304 8.33 -65.92 -53.63
CA TYR A 304 9.49 -66.24 -54.47
C TYR A 304 10.21 -67.51 -53.99
N ALA A 305 10.35 -67.65 -52.63
CA ALA A 305 11.04 -68.82 -52.04
C ALA A 305 10.36 -70.15 -52.35
N VAL A 306 9.01 -70.13 -52.51
CA VAL A 306 8.27 -71.39 -52.89
C VAL A 306 8.08 -71.52 -54.42
N GLY A 307 8.78 -70.68 -55.19
CA GLY A 307 8.74 -70.75 -56.67
C GLY A 307 7.62 -69.99 -57.33
N ASN A 308 6.76 -69.31 -56.57
CA ASN A 308 5.72 -68.44 -57.12
C ASN A 308 6.27 -67.06 -57.42
N LEU A 309 6.72 -66.83 -58.65
CA LEU A 309 7.29 -65.55 -59.12
C LEU A 309 6.23 -64.64 -59.77
N ALA A 310 4.92 -64.90 -59.60
CA ALA A 310 3.85 -64.09 -60.13
C ALA A 310 3.67 -62.73 -59.39
N PRO A 311 3.71 -62.62 -58.02
CA PRO A 311 3.45 -61.38 -57.32
C PRO A 311 4.57 -60.35 -57.57
N ASP A 312 4.13 -59.09 -57.65
CA ASP A 312 5.02 -57.93 -57.70
C ASP A 312 5.05 -57.25 -56.32
N ALA A 313 6.18 -56.68 -55.96
CA ALA A 313 6.30 -55.89 -54.78
C ALA A 313 5.51 -54.58 -54.93
N ARG A 314 4.89 -54.08 -53.81
CA ARG A 314 4.17 -52.80 -53.74
C ARG A 314 5.07 -51.66 -54.17
N ARG A 315 4.58 -50.81 -55.02
CA ARG A 315 5.33 -49.61 -55.47
C ARG A 315 5.36 -48.56 -54.39
N LEU A 316 6.52 -48.25 -53.94
CA LEU A 316 6.76 -47.24 -52.87
C LEU A 316 7.32 -45.95 -53.49
N PRO A 317 6.90 -44.76 -53.03
CA PRO A 317 7.36 -43.51 -53.55
C PRO A 317 8.73 -43.05 -52.98
N GLY A 318 9.45 -42.23 -53.77
CA GLY A 318 10.68 -41.57 -53.33
C GLY A 318 11.81 -42.54 -53.05
N SER A 319 12.60 -42.26 -52.00
CA SER A 319 13.76 -43.12 -51.64
C SER A 319 13.39 -44.55 -51.19
N ARG A 320 12.12 -44.78 -50.84
CA ARG A 320 11.60 -46.13 -50.52
C ARG A 320 11.46 -47.02 -51.77
N ALA A 321 11.55 -46.44 -52.98
CA ALA A 321 11.51 -47.18 -54.23
C ALA A 321 12.60 -48.28 -54.31
N ILE A 322 13.77 -48.06 -53.69
CA ILE A 322 14.87 -49.01 -53.68
C ILE A 322 14.45 -50.39 -53.21
N LEU A 323 13.42 -50.52 -52.34
CA LEU A 323 12.94 -51.80 -51.85
C LEU A 323 12.28 -52.60 -52.98
N HIS A 324 11.32 -52.07 -53.71
CA HIS A 324 10.62 -52.78 -54.81
C HIS A 324 11.52 -52.92 -56.02
N GLU A 325 12.40 -51.96 -56.33
CA GLU A 325 13.42 -52.05 -57.37
C GLU A 325 14.38 -53.25 -57.17
N SER A 326 14.85 -53.42 -55.92
CA SER A 326 15.71 -54.52 -55.54
C SER A 326 14.97 -55.90 -55.64
N MET A 327 13.69 -55.87 -55.25
CA MET A 327 12.85 -57.11 -55.39
C MET A 327 12.53 -57.41 -56.84
N ASP A 328 12.28 -56.41 -57.70
CA ASP A 328 12.13 -56.64 -59.13
C ASP A 328 13.39 -57.19 -59.77
N ALA A 329 14.56 -56.74 -59.38
CA ALA A 329 15.85 -57.26 -59.85
C ALA A 329 16.01 -58.75 -59.43
N ALA A 330 15.72 -59.04 -58.14
CA ALA A 330 15.74 -60.40 -57.67
C ALA A 330 14.74 -61.33 -58.45
N LYS A 331 13.50 -60.86 -58.64
CA LYS A 331 12.49 -61.60 -59.44
C LYS A 331 12.98 -61.85 -60.86
N SER A 332 13.52 -60.78 -61.50
CA SER A 332 14.03 -60.91 -62.87
C SER A 332 15.13 -61.96 -62.98
N SER A 333 16.07 -61.97 -62.01
CA SER A 333 17.18 -62.99 -61.96
C SER A 333 16.63 -64.36 -61.75
N LEU A 334 15.67 -64.55 -60.82
CA LEU A 334 15.05 -65.92 -60.60
C LEU A 334 14.28 -66.43 -61.80
N LEU A 335 13.55 -65.56 -62.50
CA LEU A 335 12.86 -65.86 -63.76
C LEU A 335 13.84 -66.27 -64.84
N ALA A 336 14.94 -65.58 -64.99
CA ALA A 336 15.97 -65.89 -65.97
C ALA A 336 16.60 -67.24 -65.70
N ILE A 337 16.93 -67.55 -64.43
CA ILE A 337 17.47 -68.83 -63.97
C ILE A 337 16.43 -69.98 -64.31
N ASN A 338 15.18 -69.76 -63.91
CA ASN A 338 14.13 -70.75 -64.14
C ASN A 338 13.94 -71.02 -65.65
N THR A 339 13.91 -70.02 -66.47
CA THR A 339 13.80 -70.11 -67.91
C THR A 339 14.97 -70.92 -68.50
N GLN A 340 16.20 -70.62 -68.06
CA GLN A 340 17.40 -71.33 -68.50
C GLN A 340 17.40 -72.83 -68.09
N ILE A 341 16.98 -73.12 -66.85
CA ILE A 341 16.83 -74.45 -66.35
C ILE A 341 15.81 -75.23 -67.22
N GLN A 342 14.64 -74.62 -67.50
CA GLN A 342 13.62 -75.21 -68.34
C GLN A 342 14.13 -75.45 -69.78
N GLN A 343 14.87 -74.52 -70.34
CA GLN A 343 15.51 -74.71 -71.65
C GLN A 343 16.50 -75.86 -71.63
N LEU A 344 17.39 -75.94 -70.64
CA LEU A 344 18.34 -77.06 -70.53
C LEU A 344 17.63 -78.38 -70.28
N ALA A 345 16.56 -78.43 -69.47
CA ALA A 345 15.80 -79.67 -69.25
C ALA A 345 15.07 -80.10 -70.50
N ALA A 346 14.50 -79.14 -71.29
CA ALA A 346 13.87 -79.42 -72.59
C ALA A 346 14.87 -79.98 -73.63
N ALA A 347 16.05 -79.30 -73.72
CA ALA A 347 17.14 -79.80 -74.59
C ALA A 347 17.62 -81.20 -74.23
N ALA A 348 17.84 -81.46 -72.93
CA ALA A 348 18.19 -82.75 -72.42
C ALA A 348 17.13 -83.85 -72.70
N ALA A 349 15.84 -83.52 -72.55
CA ALA A 349 14.74 -84.41 -72.91
C ALA A 349 14.66 -84.69 -74.40
N ALA A 350 15.12 -83.77 -75.27
CA ALA A 350 15.23 -83.92 -76.69
C ALA A 350 16.54 -84.69 -77.15
N GLY A 351 17.40 -85.08 -76.23
CA GLY A 351 18.65 -85.77 -76.52
C GLY A 351 19.83 -84.85 -76.83
N ASP A 352 19.66 -83.54 -76.77
CA ASP A 352 20.71 -82.51 -77.02
C ASP A 352 21.46 -82.17 -75.68
N PHE A 353 22.57 -82.84 -75.44
CA PHE A 353 23.47 -82.64 -74.29
C PHE A 353 24.59 -81.62 -74.55
N SER A 354 24.56 -80.94 -75.67
CA SER A 354 25.56 -79.90 -76.01
C SER A 354 25.31 -78.58 -75.33
N GLN A 355 24.08 -78.32 -74.90
CA GLN A 355 23.65 -77.06 -74.28
C GLN A 355 24.33 -76.93 -72.90
N ARG A 356 24.78 -75.68 -72.59
CA ARG A 356 25.38 -75.26 -71.30
C ARG A 356 24.71 -74.08 -70.76
N GLY A 357 24.53 -74.05 -69.46
CA GLY A 357 24.04 -72.81 -68.77
C GLY A 357 25.15 -71.78 -68.76
N ASP A 358 24.74 -70.49 -68.95
CA ASP A 358 25.62 -69.35 -68.90
C ASP A 358 25.81 -68.88 -67.42
N ALA A 359 26.85 -69.46 -66.78
CA ALA A 359 27.14 -69.16 -65.36
C ALA A 359 27.57 -67.71 -65.09
N GLN A 360 28.03 -67.01 -66.14
CA GLN A 360 28.45 -65.61 -65.97
C GLN A 360 27.29 -64.61 -65.95
N ARG A 361 26.12 -65.04 -66.41
CA ARG A 361 24.92 -64.17 -66.41
C ARG A 361 24.24 -64.05 -65.02
N PHE A 362 24.67 -64.80 -64.03
CA PHE A 362 24.06 -64.93 -62.72
C PHE A 362 25.07 -64.72 -61.57
N GLN A 363 26.14 -64.02 -61.81
CA GLN A 363 27.09 -63.53 -60.79
C GLN A 363 26.71 -62.20 -60.18
#